data_9e63dffea9bc64537f3af37007ca4829
#
_entry.id   9e63dffea9bc64537f3af37007ca4829
#
_cell.length_a   1.000
_cell.length_b   1.000
_cell.length_c   1.000
_cell.angle_alpha   90.00
_cell.angle_beta   90.00
_cell.angle_gamma   90.00
#
_symmetry.space_group_name_H-M   'P 1'
#
loop_
_entity.id
_entity.type
_entity.pdbx_description
1 polymer ?
#
loop_
_entity_poly.entity_id
_entity_poly.type
_entity_poly.pdbx_seq_one_letter_code
_entity_poly.pdbx_strand_id
1 'polypeptide(L)'
;LICISLFTAPALFILRNSRKELTVCSFYILLSVGFLIFGKIQNDNFNSLESVKNSYRIRAVSPNISLDRFYSKQDELKVINELIELSDPTKIEPTIFLWPEGIIPDSYLRDLNIYKSLFLNNFGEHDLIIMGLNSIETKNGQNLFFNTMAVFNNKLDLLMSYNKVNLVPFGEFLPFEGILSLIGLRTVTNNYQSFSSGQIRIPLNIKNDKINLNLLPLICY
;
A
#
# COMPACT_ATOMS: atom_id res chain seq x y z
N LEU A 1 -4.62 20.53 -7.88
CA LEU A 1 -4.72 21.88 -8.44
C LEU A 1 -4.91 21.84 -9.96
N ILE A 2 -4.03 21.20 -10.74
CA ILE A 2 -4.13 21.14 -12.23
C ILE A 2 -5.48 20.60 -12.68
N CYS A 3 -5.97 19.48 -12.11
CA CYS A 3 -7.28 18.92 -12.47
C CYS A 3 -8.42 19.91 -12.18
N ILE A 4 -8.39 20.58 -11.02
CA ILE A 4 -9.40 21.59 -10.69
C ILE A 4 -9.38 22.72 -11.71
N SER A 5 -8.21 23.24 -12.06
CA SER A 5 -8.06 24.28 -13.06
C SER A 5 -8.59 23.85 -14.43
N LEU A 6 -8.34 22.60 -14.87
CA LEU A 6 -8.84 22.06 -16.13
C LEU A 6 -10.37 22.03 -16.19
N PHE A 7 -11.02 21.63 -15.08
CA PHE A 7 -12.48 21.55 -15.04
C PHE A 7 -13.17 22.90 -14.83
N THR A 8 -12.51 23.88 -14.18
CA THR A 8 -13.09 25.19 -13.92
C THR A 8 -12.79 26.22 -15.00
N ALA A 9 -11.69 26.09 -15.75
CA ALA A 9 -11.30 27.03 -16.80
C ALA A 9 -12.38 27.25 -17.89
N PRO A 10 -13.16 26.24 -18.34
CA PRO A 10 -14.24 26.43 -19.27
C PRO A 10 -15.33 27.43 -18.80
N ALA A 11 -15.49 27.57 -17.47
CA ALA A 11 -16.44 28.57 -16.94
C ALA A 11 -16.05 30.03 -17.32
N LEU A 12 -14.78 30.29 -17.61
CA LEU A 12 -14.31 31.58 -18.11
C LEU A 12 -14.94 31.97 -19.47
N PHE A 13 -15.42 30.99 -20.27
CA PHE A 13 -16.17 31.29 -21.50
C PHE A 13 -17.49 32.03 -21.24
N ILE A 14 -18.14 31.70 -20.14
CA ILE A 14 -19.42 32.29 -19.74
C ILE A 14 -19.18 33.69 -19.17
N LEU A 15 -18.08 33.87 -18.46
CA LEU A 15 -17.74 35.09 -17.73
C LEU A 15 -16.80 36.04 -18.52
N ARG A 16 -16.42 35.65 -19.75
CA ARG A 16 -15.40 36.37 -20.53
C ARG A 16 -15.77 37.82 -20.78
N ASN A 17 -14.81 38.69 -20.55
CA ASN A 17 -14.93 40.13 -20.85
C ASN A 17 -13.75 40.67 -21.71
N SER A 18 -12.75 39.82 -21.99
CA SER A 18 -11.56 40.22 -22.73
C SER A 18 -11.02 39.12 -23.65
N ARG A 19 -10.22 39.55 -24.67
CA ARG A 19 -9.51 38.61 -25.57
C ARG A 19 -8.49 37.76 -24.85
N LYS A 20 -7.89 38.26 -23.75
CA LYS A 20 -6.92 37.52 -22.94
C LYS A 20 -7.56 36.29 -22.26
N GLU A 21 -8.76 36.46 -21.73
CA GLU A 21 -9.53 35.40 -21.12
C GLU A 21 -9.88 34.28 -22.11
N LEU A 22 -10.22 34.68 -23.34
CA LEU A 22 -10.47 33.74 -24.44
C LEU A 22 -9.22 32.92 -24.77
N THR A 23 -8.03 33.54 -24.82
CA THR A 23 -6.78 32.87 -25.09
C THR A 23 -6.46 31.86 -23.99
N VAL A 24 -6.61 32.22 -22.69
CA VAL A 24 -6.42 31.34 -21.55
C VAL A 24 -7.38 30.15 -21.61
N CYS A 25 -8.64 30.41 -21.89
CA CYS A 25 -9.65 29.37 -21.99
C CYS A 25 -9.35 28.37 -23.12
N SER A 26 -8.98 28.89 -24.30
CA SER A 26 -8.58 28.07 -25.46
C SER A 26 -7.38 27.18 -25.12
N PHE A 27 -6.40 27.74 -24.41
CA PHE A 27 -5.25 26.95 -23.94
C PHE A 27 -5.67 25.78 -23.07
N TYR A 28 -6.55 25.98 -22.08
CA TYR A 28 -7.03 24.90 -21.21
C TYR A 28 -7.85 23.83 -21.95
N ILE A 29 -8.64 24.24 -22.94
CA ILE A 29 -9.37 23.29 -23.79
C ILE A 29 -8.41 22.45 -24.62
N LEU A 30 -7.42 23.07 -25.26
CA LEU A 30 -6.38 22.32 -26.01
C LEU A 30 -5.63 21.37 -25.11
N LEU A 31 -5.29 21.77 -23.89
CA LEU A 31 -4.62 20.93 -22.90
C LEU A 31 -5.52 19.75 -22.52
N SER A 32 -6.81 19.98 -22.30
CA SER A 32 -7.78 18.91 -21.98
C SER A 32 -7.92 17.91 -23.14
N VAL A 33 -8.00 18.38 -24.37
CA VAL A 33 -8.02 17.54 -25.57
C VAL A 33 -6.72 16.73 -25.69
N GLY A 34 -5.58 17.38 -25.42
CA GLY A 34 -4.27 16.70 -25.39
C GLY A 34 -4.23 15.54 -24.38
N PHE A 35 -4.75 15.75 -23.16
CA PHE A 35 -4.85 14.69 -22.16
C PHE A 35 -5.79 13.55 -22.58
N LEU A 36 -6.92 13.86 -23.24
CA LEU A 36 -7.83 12.84 -23.74
C LEU A 36 -7.17 11.99 -24.83
N ILE A 37 -6.45 12.62 -25.77
CA ILE A 37 -5.72 11.94 -26.82
C ILE A 37 -4.61 11.07 -26.21
N PHE A 38 -3.84 11.63 -25.29
CA PHE A 38 -2.79 10.90 -24.58
C PHE A 38 -3.36 9.69 -23.83
N GLY A 39 -4.45 9.88 -23.09
CA GLY A 39 -5.13 8.80 -22.37
C GLY A 39 -5.61 7.70 -23.31
N LYS A 40 -6.16 8.06 -24.47
CA LYS A 40 -6.58 7.09 -25.48
C LYS A 40 -5.39 6.30 -26.02
N ILE A 41 -4.30 6.96 -26.40
CA ILE A 41 -3.07 6.30 -26.88
C ILE A 41 -2.53 5.34 -25.83
N GLN A 42 -2.48 5.73 -24.55
CA GLN A 42 -2.02 4.87 -23.47
C GLN A 42 -2.94 3.67 -23.26
N ASN A 43 -4.25 3.88 -23.33
CA ASN A 43 -5.22 2.79 -23.22
C ASN A 43 -5.11 1.80 -24.39
N ASP A 44 -4.93 2.29 -25.62
CA ASP A 44 -4.76 1.44 -26.80
C ASP A 44 -3.43 0.65 -26.71
N ASN A 45 -2.35 1.30 -26.26
CA ASN A 45 -1.08 0.63 -25.99
C ASN A 45 -1.23 -0.46 -24.92
N PHE A 46 -1.92 -0.17 -23.82
CA PHE A 46 -2.17 -1.14 -22.77
C PHE A 46 -2.97 -2.35 -23.28
N ASN A 47 -4.04 -2.10 -24.03
CA ASN A 47 -4.89 -3.17 -24.59
C ASN A 47 -4.17 -3.99 -25.68
N SER A 48 -3.14 -3.43 -26.33
CA SER A 48 -2.31 -4.14 -27.32
C SER A 48 -1.24 -5.01 -26.66
N LEU A 49 -0.98 -4.90 -25.36
CA LEU A 49 -0.07 -5.77 -24.64
C LEU A 49 -0.65 -7.19 -24.62
N GLU A 50 0.11 -8.15 -25.12
CA GLU A 50 -0.26 -9.55 -24.98
C GLU A 50 -0.37 -9.90 -23.50
N SER A 51 -1.51 -10.47 -23.10
CA SER A 51 -1.68 -10.96 -21.73
C SER A 51 -0.71 -12.11 -21.50
N VAL A 52 0.34 -11.89 -20.72
CA VAL A 52 1.22 -12.97 -20.28
C VAL A 52 0.38 -13.91 -19.43
N LYS A 53 0.21 -15.16 -19.91
CA LYS A 53 -0.45 -16.20 -19.12
C LYS A 53 0.47 -16.57 -17.96
N ASN A 54 0.26 -15.95 -16.81
CA ASN A 54 0.96 -16.32 -15.61
C ASN A 54 0.49 -17.69 -15.10
N SER A 55 1.41 -18.45 -14.53
CA SER A 55 1.14 -19.75 -13.89
C SER A 55 0.58 -19.60 -12.48
N TYR A 56 0.21 -18.40 -12.06
CA TYR A 56 -0.30 -18.09 -10.71
C TYR A 56 -1.40 -17.02 -10.77
N ARG A 57 -2.23 -17.00 -9.74
CA ARG A 57 -3.24 -15.96 -9.53
C ARG A 57 -2.73 -14.86 -8.60
N ILE A 58 -3.33 -13.68 -8.71
CA ILE A 58 -3.18 -12.60 -7.73
C ILE A 58 -4.57 -12.33 -7.16
N ARG A 59 -4.69 -12.36 -5.84
CA ARG A 59 -5.94 -12.10 -5.13
C ARG A 59 -5.74 -10.98 -4.11
N ALA A 60 -6.26 -9.80 -4.45
CA ALA A 60 -6.30 -8.68 -3.51
C ALA A 60 -7.50 -8.84 -2.57
N VAL A 61 -7.24 -8.80 -1.28
CA VAL A 61 -8.26 -8.92 -0.24
C VAL A 61 -8.58 -7.53 0.29
N SER A 62 -9.86 -7.15 0.21
CA SER A 62 -10.36 -5.85 0.68
C SER A 62 -11.40 -6.06 1.78
N PRO A 63 -10.99 -6.28 3.03
CA PRO A 63 -11.90 -6.44 4.14
C PRO A 63 -12.54 -5.10 4.49
N ASN A 64 -13.85 -5.12 4.79
CA ASN A 64 -14.55 -3.93 5.26
C ASN A 64 -14.39 -3.76 6.77
N ILE A 65 -13.13 -3.59 7.23
CA ILE A 65 -12.83 -3.43 8.65
C ILE A 65 -12.90 -1.96 9.04
N SER A 66 -13.63 -1.66 10.11
CA SER A 66 -13.78 -0.30 10.65
C SER A 66 -12.43 0.30 11.07
N LEU A 67 -12.31 1.62 10.92
CA LEU A 67 -11.17 2.39 11.44
C LEU A 67 -11.05 2.33 12.97
N ASP A 68 -12.11 1.91 13.66
CA ASP A 68 -12.10 1.74 15.12
C ASP A 68 -11.02 0.77 15.60
N ARG A 69 -10.51 -0.08 14.69
CA ARG A 69 -9.37 -0.99 14.94
C ARG A 69 -8.11 -0.28 15.41
N PHE A 70 -7.93 0.99 15.06
CA PHE A 70 -6.79 1.80 15.51
C PHE A 70 -6.98 2.39 16.90
N TYR A 71 -8.21 2.35 17.45
CA TYR A 71 -8.55 2.97 18.71
C TYR A 71 -9.01 1.97 19.78
N SER A 72 -9.31 0.74 19.40
CA SER A 72 -9.73 -0.33 20.30
C SER A 72 -8.88 -1.58 20.08
N LYS A 73 -8.50 -2.25 21.18
CA LYS A 73 -7.78 -3.54 21.09
C LYS A 73 -8.67 -4.55 20.37
N GLN A 74 -8.20 -5.02 19.23
CA GLN A 74 -8.89 -6.03 18.42
C GLN A 74 -8.42 -7.44 18.81
N ASP A 75 -9.29 -8.42 18.60
CA ASP A 75 -8.89 -9.82 18.64
C ASP A 75 -8.17 -10.16 17.33
N GLU A 76 -6.84 -10.21 17.38
CA GLU A 76 -5.97 -10.49 16.23
C GLU A 76 -6.34 -11.81 15.54
N LEU A 77 -6.65 -12.85 16.32
CA LEU A 77 -7.03 -14.15 15.77
C LEU A 77 -8.32 -14.04 14.95
N LYS A 78 -9.29 -13.25 15.41
CA LYS A 78 -10.53 -13.01 14.67
C LYS A 78 -10.26 -12.29 13.36
N VAL A 79 -9.43 -11.26 13.36
CA VAL A 79 -9.06 -10.52 12.14
C VAL A 79 -8.34 -11.42 11.15
N ILE A 80 -7.39 -12.24 11.61
CA ILE A 80 -6.65 -13.17 10.74
C ILE A 80 -7.60 -14.22 10.14
N ASN A 81 -8.52 -14.79 10.93
CA ASN A 81 -9.50 -15.74 10.42
C ASN A 81 -10.42 -15.11 9.36
N GLU A 82 -10.88 -13.88 9.58
CA GLU A 82 -11.70 -13.14 8.60
C GLU A 82 -10.91 -12.90 7.30
N LEU A 83 -9.64 -12.53 7.38
CA LEU A 83 -8.78 -12.35 6.22
C LEU A 83 -8.56 -13.66 5.46
N ILE A 84 -8.38 -14.78 6.16
CA ILE A 84 -8.24 -16.10 5.54
C ILE A 84 -9.55 -16.49 4.84
N GLU A 85 -10.69 -16.29 5.47
CA GLU A 85 -12.02 -16.57 4.89
C GLU A 85 -12.23 -15.73 3.62
N LEU A 86 -11.96 -14.43 3.67
CA LEU A 86 -12.05 -13.54 2.50
C LEU A 86 -11.03 -13.89 1.41
N SER A 87 -9.88 -14.43 1.80
CA SER A 87 -8.88 -14.91 0.85
C SER A 87 -9.35 -16.15 0.09
N ASP A 88 -10.24 -16.98 0.67
CA ASP A 88 -10.80 -18.20 0.08
C ASP A 88 -9.74 -19.03 -0.68
N PRO A 89 -8.70 -19.50 0.03
CA PRO A 89 -7.58 -20.20 -0.59
C PRO A 89 -8.00 -21.58 -1.10
N THR A 90 -7.81 -21.83 -2.39
CA THR A 90 -8.25 -23.08 -3.03
C THR A 90 -7.21 -24.19 -3.00
N LYS A 91 -5.93 -23.87 -2.77
CA LYS A 91 -4.76 -24.79 -2.82
C LYS A 91 -4.54 -25.51 -4.16
N ILE A 92 -5.33 -25.18 -5.19
CA ILE A 92 -5.26 -25.84 -6.49
C ILE A 92 -4.22 -25.15 -7.38
N GLU A 93 -4.28 -23.83 -7.42
CA GLU A 93 -3.35 -23.02 -8.23
C GLU A 93 -2.54 -22.10 -7.33
N PRO A 94 -1.23 -21.94 -7.60
CA PRO A 94 -0.41 -21.01 -6.85
C PRO A 94 -1.04 -19.62 -6.85
N THR A 95 -1.23 -19.05 -5.68
CA THR A 95 -1.91 -17.75 -5.54
C THR A 95 -1.08 -16.81 -4.70
N ILE A 96 -1.00 -15.55 -5.12
CA ILE A 96 -0.42 -14.45 -4.36
C ILE A 96 -1.57 -13.69 -3.72
N PHE A 97 -1.68 -13.77 -2.40
CA PHE A 97 -2.67 -13.04 -1.62
C PHE A 97 -2.09 -11.69 -1.20
N LEU A 98 -2.80 -10.60 -1.50
CA LEU A 98 -2.43 -9.25 -1.10
C LEU A 98 -3.38 -8.80 0.00
N TRP A 99 -2.88 -8.72 1.23
CA TRP A 99 -3.61 -8.19 2.38
C TRP A 99 -3.27 -6.71 2.58
N PRO A 100 -4.21 -5.89 3.09
CA PRO A 100 -4.01 -4.45 3.21
C PRO A 100 -2.91 -4.06 4.19
N GLU A 101 -2.49 -2.80 4.09
CA GLU A 101 -1.59 -2.14 5.05
C GLU A 101 -2.26 -1.99 6.42
N GLY A 102 -1.50 -2.19 7.50
CA GLY A 102 -1.91 -1.92 8.88
C GLY A 102 -3.15 -2.68 9.32
N ILE A 103 -3.38 -3.87 8.74
CA ILE A 103 -4.61 -4.65 9.00
C ILE A 103 -4.63 -5.23 10.42
N ILE A 104 -3.45 -5.47 11.01
CA ILE A 104 -3.25 -5.96 12.37
C ILE A 104 -2.37 -4.94 13.12
N PRO A 105 -2.95 -3.81 13.59
CA PRO A 105 -2.16 -2.67 14.05
C PRO A 105 -1.33 -2.96 15.32
N ASP A 106 -1.79 -3.85 16.18
CA ASP A 106 -1.14 -4.17 17.45
C ASP A 106 -0.11 -5.29 17.37
N SER A 107 0.04 -5.93 16.18
CA SER A 107 0.97 -7.03 15.96
C SER A 107 2.24 -6.56 15.24
N TYR A 108 3.35 -7.11 15.68
CA TYR A 108 4.61 -6.96 14.98
C TYR A 108 4.94 -8.21 14.17
N LEU A 109 5.72 -8.02 13.13
CA LEU A 109 6.18 -9.09 12.24
C LEU A 109 6.72 -10.31 13.01
N ARG A 110 7.45 -10.09 14.10
CA ARG A 110 8.02 -11.16 14.94
C ARG A 110 6.98 -11.99 15.70
N ASP A 111 5.79 -11.41 15.96
CA ASP A 111 4.77 -12.01 16.81
C ASP A 111 3.84 -12.95 16.03
N LEU A 112 3.88 -12.90 14.70
CA LEU A 112 3.03 -13.72 13.82
C LEU A 112 3.28 -15.23 13.90
N ASN A 113 4.41 -15.64 14.43
CA ASN A 113 4.79 -17.06 14.50
C ASN A 113 3.78 -17.95 15.23
N ILE A 114 2.98 -17.38 16.13
CA ILE A 114 1.92 -18.10 16.85
C ILE A 114 0.80 -18.59 15.92
N TYR A 115 0.65 -17.99 14.75
CA TYR A 115 -0.38 -18.31 13.76
C TYR A 115 0.09 -19.29 12.66
N LYS A 116 1.33 -19.82 12.73
CA LYS A 116 1.89 -20.72 11.69
C LYS A 116 0.98 -21.89 11.33
N SER A 117 0.42 -22.56 12.32
CA SER A 117 -0.47 -23.71 12.10
C SER A 117 -1.75 -23.31 11.34
N LEU A 118 -2.28 -22.10 11.61
CA LEU A 118 -3.46 -21.58 10.96
C LEU A 118 -3.20 -21.35 9.47
N PHE A 119 -2.06 -20.74 9.13
CA PHE A 119 -1.69 -20.50 7.73
C PHE A 119 -1.39 -21.80 6.99
N LEU A 120 -0.63 -22.72 7.59
CA LEU A 120 -0.32 -24.02 7.01
C LEU A 120 -1.58 -24.82 6.67
N ASN A 121 -2.60 -24.74 7.52
CA ASN A 121 -3.85 -25.45 7.33
C ASN A 121 -4.73 -24.85 6.22
N ASN A 122 -4.59 -23.56 5.94
CA ASN A 122 -5.47 -22.86 5.00
C ASN A 122 -4.83 -22.61 3.63
N PHE A 123 -3.55 -22.26 3.57
CA PHE A 123 -2.88 -21.90 2.31
C PHE A 123 -2.15 -23.09 1.69
N GLY A 124 -2.03 -23.08 0.36
CA GLY A 124 -1.30 -24.09 -0.42
C GLY A 124 0.21 -23.93 -0.33
N GLU A 125 0.95 -24.98 -0.65
CA GLU A 125 2.42 -25.00 -0.56
C GLU A 125 3.12 -23.92 -1.40
N HIS A 126 2.52 -23.56 -2.54
CA HIS A 126 3.08 -22.57 -3.45
C HIS A 126 2.45 -21.19 -3.31
N ASP A 127 1.54 -21.01 -2.34
CA ASP A 127 0.92 -19.70 -2.11
C ASP A 127 1.91 -18.73 -1.44
N LEU A 128 1.74 -17.46 -1.78
CA LEU A 128 2.45 -16.34 -1.16
C LEU A 128 1.45 -15.40 -0.51
N ILE A 129 1.77 -14.92 0.68
CA ILE A 129 0.96 -13.94 1.39
C ILE A 129 1.78 -12.66 1.55
N ILE A 130 1.31 -11.58 0.96
CA ILE A 130 1.91 -10.24 1.07
C ILE A 130 1.01 -9.39 1.95
N MET A 131 1.56 -8.86 3.04
CA MET A 131 0.79 -8.06 3.98
C MET A 131 1.59 -6.89 4.55
N GLY A 132 0.90 -5.82 4.92
CA GLY A 132 1.48 -4.67 5.61
C GLY A 132 1.38 -4.84 7.13
N LEU A 133 2.51 -4.72 7.81
CA LEU A 133 2.67 -4.95 9.25
C LEU A 133 3.61 -3.93 9.88
N ASN A 134 3.55 -3.83 11.19
CA ASN A 134 4.59 -3.14 11.94
C ASN A 134 5.79 -4.06 12.17
N SER A 135 7.01 -3.52 12.09
CA SER A 135 8.21 -4.23 12.50
C SER A 135 9.05 -3.40 13.48
N ILE A 136 9.86 -4.10 14.27
CA ILE A 136 10.79 -3.48 15.22
C ILE A 136 12.18 -4.02 14.94
N GLU A 137 13.14 -3.12 14.81
CA GLU A 137 14.56 -3.45 14.75
C GLU A 137 15.28 -2.75 15.91
N THR A 138 16.12 -3.49 16.61
CA THR A 138 16.96 -2.89 17.67
C THR A 138 18.33 -2.57 17.09
N LYS A 139 18.68 -1.28 17.04
CA LYS A 139 19.98 -0.80 16.55
C LYS A 139 20.62 0.10 17.61
N ASN A 140 21.84 -0.21 17.99
CA ASN A 140 22.59 0.52 19.03
C ASN A 140 21.82 0.70 20.36
N GLY A 141 21.03 -0.32 20.75
CA GLY A 141 20.22 -0.28 21.97
C GLY A 141 18.92 0.54 21.87
N GLN A 142 18.61 1.11 20.71
CA GLN A 142 17.37 1.82 20.44
C GLN A 142 16.45 0.99 19.57
N ASN A 143 15.16 0.95 19.89
CA ASN A 143 14.15 0.33 19.06
C ASN A 143 13.70 1.29 17.97
N LEU A 144 13.81 0.84 16.72
CA LEU A 144 13.31 1.51 15.54
C LEU A 144 12.04 0.80 15.08
N PHE A 145 10.99 1.56 14.85
CA PHE A 145 9.69 1.06 14.41
C PHE A 145 9.52 1.35 12.93
N PHE A 146 9.03 0.36 12.17
CA PHE A 146 8.84 0.51 10.73
C PHE A 146 7.43 0.08 10.32
N ASN A 147 6.88 0.79 9.35
CA ASN A 147 5.76 0.31 8.54
C ASN A 147 6.36 -0.58 7.44
N THR A 148 6.04 -1.87 7.46
CA THR A 148 6.73 -2.90 6.70
C THR A 148 5.77 -3.69 5.82
N MET A 149 6.08 -3.84 4.55
CA MET A 149 5.50 -4.87 3.70
C MET A 149 6.32 -6.14 3.86
N ALA A 150 5.66 -7.24 4.16
CA ALA A 150 6.28 -8.54 4.31
C ALA A 150 5.67 -9.57 3.37
N VAL A 151 6.49 -10.49 2.87
CA VAL A 151 6.11 -11.60 2.01
C VAL A 151 6.40 -12.91 2.74
N PHE A 152 5.39 -13.75 2.85
CA PHE A 152 5.45 -15.02 3.54
C PHE A 152 5.08 -16.17 2.61
N ASN A 153 5.57 -17.37 2.94
CA ASN A 153 5.03 -18.63 2.42
C ASN A 153 3.82 -19.09 3.28
N ASN A 154 3.25 -20.22 2.92
CA ASN A 154 2.13 -20.83 3.67
C ASN A 154 2.49 -21.29 5.09
N LYS A 155 3.77 -21.37 5.44
CA LYS A 155 4.26 -21.69 6.80
C LYS A 155 4.50 -20.43 7.63
N LEU A 156 4.15 -19.25 7.14
CA LEU A 156 4.52 -17.95 7.72
C LEU A 156 6.04 -17.77 7.90
N ASP A 157 6.85 -18.44 7.08
CA ASP A 157 8.27 -18.12 7.02
C ASP A 157 8.43 -16.84 6.19
N LEU A 158 9.13 -15.88 6.76
CA LEU A 158 9.40 -14.60 6.10
C LEU A 158 10.37 -14.82 4.94
N LEU A 159 9.91 -14.57 3.73
CA LEU A 159 10.73 -14.65 2.53
C LEU A 159 11.44 -13.33 2.24
N MET A 160 10.72 -12.22 2.38
CA MET A 160 11.22 -10.87 2.12
C MET A 160 10.46 -9.85 2.95
N SER A 161 11.11 -8.73 3.24
CA SER A 161 10.48 -7.56 3.85
C SER A 161 11.01 -6.27 3.24
N TYR A 162 10.18 -5.23 3.29
CA TYR A 162 10.52 -3.89 2.84
C TYR A 162 9.95 -2.87 3.82
N ASN A 163 10.81 -2.04 4.37
CA ASN A 163 10.43 -0.95 5.26
C ASN A 163 10.11 0.31 4.44
N LYS A 164 8.96 0.92 4.71
CA LYS A 164 8.48 2.13 4.02
C LYS A 164 9.51 3.24 4.08
N VAL A 165 9.84 3.82 2.93
CA VAL A 165 10.85 4.89 2.83
C VAL A 165 10.23 6.27 3.02
N ASN A 166 9.14 6.56 2.30
CA ASN A 166 8.48 7.86 2.36
C ASN A 166 7.38 7.82 3.43
N LEU A 167 7.65 8.43 4.56
CA LEU A 167 6.71 8.49 5.68
C LEU A 167 5.76 9.67 5.54
N VAL A 168 4.54 9.51 6.06
CA VAL A 168 3.51 10.54 6.07
C VAL A 168 3.76 11.50 7.25
N PRO A 169 4.00 12.80 6.96
CA PRO A 169 4.17 13.80 8.02
C PRO A 169 2.92 13.86 8.90
N PHE A 170 3.11 14.03 10.20
CA PHE A 170 2.09 14.06 11.27
C PHE A 170 1.33 12.74 11.47
N GLY A 171 1.26 11.87 10.47
CA GLY A 171 0.67 10.55 10.57
C GLY A 171 1.67 9.52 11.10
N GLU A 172 2.82 9.41 10.49
CA GLU A 172 3.83 8.37 10.77
C GLU A 172 5.07 8.92 11.46
N PHE A 173 5.38 10.21 11.28
CA PHE A 173 6.42 10.89 12.02
C PHE A 173 6.03 12.35 12.28
N LEU A 174 6.62 12.94 13.32
CA LEU A 174 6.41 14.33 13.65
C LEU A 174 7.55 15.18 13.07
N PRO A 175 7.30 16.04 12.04
CA PRO A 175 8.30 16.98 11.56
C PRO A 175 8.71 17.90 12.71
N PHE A 176 10.00 18.21 12.84
CA PHE A 176 10.51 19.06 13.92
C PHE A 176 10.10 18.59 15.32
N GLU A 177 10.15 17.27 15.56
CA GLU A 177 9.67 16.61 16.79
C GLU A 177 10.15 17.33 18.08
N GLY A 178 11.41 17.78 18.11
CA GLY A 178 11.98 18.50 19.25
C GLY A 178 11.25 19.80 19.62
N ILE A 179 10.60 20.46 18.65
CA ILE A 179 9.84 21.71 18.88
C ILE A 179 8.36 21.39 19.11
N LEU A 180 7.78 20.55 18.25
CA LEU A 180 6.35 20.28 18.27
C LEU A 180 5.92 19.45 19.46
N SER A 181 6.78 18.59 19.99
CA SER A 181 6.53 17.83 21.22
C SER A 181 6.43 18.74 22.45
N LEU A 182 7.14 19.89 22.47
CA LEU A 182 7.04 20.87 23.56
C LEU A 182 5.65 21.51 23.68
N ILE A 183 4.94 21.64 22.57
CA ILE A 183 3.54 22.15 22.54
C ILE A 183 2.51 21.03 22.60
N GLY A 184 2.91 19.80 22.95
CA GLY A 184 2.03 18.66 23.16
C GLY A 184 1.56 17.96 21.90
N LEU A 185 2.07 18.31 20.71
CA LEU A 185 1.77 17.59 19.47
C LEU A 185 2.49 16.24 19.44
N ARG A 186 1.76 15.21 19.02
CA ARG A 186 2.25 13.83 18.87
C ARG A 186 1.80 13.27 17.52
N THR A 187 2.47 12.23 17.04
CA THR A 187 2.03 11.48 15.85
C THR A 187 0.69 10.77 16.11
N VAL A 188 -0.09 10.56 15.06
CA VAL A 188 -1.39 9.86 15.14
C VAL A 188 -1.22 8.35 15.31
N THR A 189 0.00 7.82 15.17
CA THR A 189 0.28 6.39 15.34
C THR A 189 0.03 5.92 16.76
N ASN A 190 -0.65 4.77 16.91
CA ASN A 190 -1.12 4.22 18.19
C ASN A 190 -0.01 3.97 19.24
N ASN A 191 1.24 3.86 18.83
CA ASN A 191 2.34 3.47 19.70
C ASN A 191 3.15 4.65 20.29
N TYR A 192 2.69 5.88 20.16
CA TYR A 192 3.36 7.09 20.70
C TYR A 192 4.80 7.32 20.21
N GLN A 193 5.28 6.51 19.27
CA GLN A 193 6.61 6.64 18.69
C GLN A 193 6.52 6.80 17.18
N SER A 194 7.32 7.72 16.64
CA SER A 194 7.42 7.94 15.20
C SER A 194 7.98 6.70 14.51
N PHE A 195 7.46 6.38 13.34
CA PHE A 195 8.11 5.39 12.49
C PHE A 195 9.46 5.88 11.98
N SER A 196 10.36 4.94 11.77
CA SER A 196 11.64 5.17 11.11
C SER A 196 11.51 4.94 9.62
N SER A 197 12.19 5.75 8.81
CA SER A 197 12.25 5.56 7.37
C SER A 197 13.09 4.35 7.01
N GLY A 198 12.62 3.54 6.05
CA GLY A 198 13.43 2.51 5.40
C GLY A 198 14.60 3.12 4.62
N GLN A 199 15.57 2.29 4.24
CA GLN A 199 16.79 2.78 3.61
C GLN A 199 16.62 3.14 2.14
N ILE A 200 16.10 2.19 1.33
CA ILE A 200 16.03 2.34 -0.13
C ILE A 200 14.84 1.55 -0.68
N ARG A 201 14.26 2.09 -1.75
CA ARG A 201 13.25 1.39 -2.54
C ARG A 201 13.94 0.62 -3.67
N ILE A 202 13.92 -0.69 -3.57
CA ILE A 202 14.46 -1.59 -4.58
C ILE A 202 13.37 -2.60 -5.00
N PRO A 203 13.37 -3.03 -6.26
CA PRO A 203 12.56 -4.16 -6.68
C PRO A 203 12.97 -5.42 -5.91
N LEU A 204 11.99 -6.16 -5.42
CA LEU A 204 12.17 -7.43 -4.75
C LEU A 204 11.91 -8.55 -5.75
N ASN A 205 12.84 -9.49 -5.88
CA ASN A 205 12.64 -10.67 -6.71
C ASN A 205 12.28 -11.86 -5.82
N ILE A 206 11.07 -12.37 -6.01
CA ILE A 206 10.57 -13.55 -5.30
C ILE A 206 10.50 -14.69 -6.30
N LYS A 207 11.21 -15.75 -6.02
CA LYS A 207 11.25 -16.93 -6.87
C LYS A 207 11.03 -18.18 -6.04
N ASN A 208 10.02 -18.95 -6.42
CA ASN A 208 9.85 -20.34 -6.01
C ASN A 208 9.60 -21.21 -7.25
N ASP A 209 9.29 -22.49 -7.08
CA ASP A 209 9.14 -23.47 -8.18
C ASP A 209 8.00 -23.09 -9.16
N LYS A 210 7.02 -22.31 -8.73
CA LYS A 210 5.81 -21.96 -9.49
C LYS A 210 5.66 -20.48 -9.75
N ILE A 211 6.25 -19.63 -8.92
CA ILE A 211 6.10 -18.18 -8.98
C ILE A 211 7.47 -17.55 -9.19
N ASN A 212 7.58 -16.69 -10.20
CA ASN A 212 8.70 -15.80 -10.40
C ASN A 212 8.15 -14.38 -10.54
N LEU A 213 8.34 -13.56 -9.49
CA LEU A 213 7.73 -12.26 -9.35
C LEU A 213 8.77 -11.20 -9.06
N ASN A 214 8.78 -10.14 -9.86
CA ASN A 214 9.46 -8.89 -9.53
C ASN A 214 8.44 -7.93 -8.93
N LEU A 215 8.60 -7.61 -7.65
CA LEU A 215 7.71 -6.77 -6.89
C LEU A 215 8.36 -5.42 -6.61
N LEU A 216 7.71 -4.34 -7.03
CA LEU A 216 8.08 -2.99 -6.60
C LEU A 216 7.18 -2.60 -5.42
N PRO A 217 7.72 -2.53 -4.19
CA PRO A 217 6.91 -2.20 -3.04
C PRO A 217 6.52 -0.72 -3.03
N LEU A 218 5.21 -0.45 -3.01
CA LEU A 218 4.61 0.86 -2.88
C LEU A 218 3.65 0.82 -1.70
N ILE A 219 4.00 1.50 -0.61
CA ILE A 219 3.17 1.58 0.60
C ILE A 219 2.66 3.01 0.71
N CYS A 220 1.33 3.17 0.63
CA CYS A 220 0.59 4.42 0.79
C CYS A 220 1.18 5.61 0.00
N TYR A 221 0.67 5.86 -1.17
CA TYR A 221 1.06 6.97 -2.06
C TYR A 221 -0.09 7.91 -2.28
#